data_1f3478e4cb0661ca48c76a601424ea3b
#
_entry.id   1f3478e4cb0661ca48c76a601424ea3b
#
_cell.length_a   1.000
_cell.length_b   1.000
_cell.length_c   1.000
_cell.angle_alpha   90.00
_cell.angle_beta   90.00
_cell.angle_gamma   90.00
#
_symmetry.space_group_name_H-M   'P 1'
#
loop_
_entity.id
_entity.type
_entity.pdbx_description
1 polymer ?
#
loop_
_entity_poly.entity_id
_entity_poly.type
_entity_poly.pdbx_seq_one_letter_code
_entity_poly.pdbx_strand_id
1 'polypeptide(L)'
;MEAEIAFRLGQDLPARETAYTPDDIRAAVSAMIVAIEIVESRLQDWPKTDPLWALMDFQANDSLVLGTEMPVPDALDFSTQPVRLLFDDAVAFEDTGTFGGGDPFVLMAWLANHAPGRTGSLKGRGLKAGDVVTTGSWNGVHFAKAGTKARVEFPGLGQADMQFG
;
A
#
# COMPACT_ATOMS: atom_id res chain seq x y z
N MET A 1 -7.52 9.20 4.30
CA MET A 1 -6.18 8.80 3.87
C MET A 1 -5.61 7.74 4.79
N GLU A 2 -4.72 6.93 4.29
CA GLU A 2 -4.11 5.82 5.02
C GLU A 2 -2.59 5.84 4.84
N ALA A 3 -1.86 5.51 5.92
CA ALA A 3 -0.43 5.32 5.89
C ALA A 3 -0.12 3.91 5.39
N GLU A 4 0.75 3.80 4.40
CA GLU A 4 1.08 2.52 3.79
C GLU A 4 2.58 2.35 3.50
N ILE A 5 3.00 1.10 3.43
CA ILE A 5 4.28 0.72 2.82
C ILE A 5 3.96 0.05 1.48
N ALA A 6 4.55 0.57 0.42
CA ALA A 6 4.45 0.02 -0.92
C ALA A 6 5.81 -0.53 -1.39
N PHE A 7 5.78 -1.37 -2.42
CA PHE A 7 6.98 -1.98 -3.00
C PHE A 7 6.98 -1.78 -4.51
N ARG A 8 8.14 -1.39 -5.06
CA ARG A 8 8.38 -1.33 -6.50
C ARG A 8 9.01 -2.61 -6.98
N LEU A 9 8.44 -3.21 -8.01
CA LEU A 9 9.04 -4.37 -8.65
C LEU A 9 10.21 -3.96 -9.56
N GLY A 10 11.31 -4.66 -9.45
CA GLY A 10 12.47 -4.55 -10.34
C GLY A 10 12.46 -5.57 -11.45
N GLN A 11 11.60 -6.57 -11.39
CA GLN A 11 11.50 -7.66 -12.35
C GLN A 11 10.04 -7.99 -12.68
N ASP A 12 9.84 -8.52 -13.88
CA ASP A 12 8.54 -9.07 -14.29
C ASP A 12 8.23 -10.36 -13.50
N LEU A 13 6.97 -10.51 -13.12
CA LEU A 13 6.41 -11.73 -12.52
C LEU A 13 5.31 -12.28 -13.44
N PRO A 14 5.68 -12.97 -14.53
CA PRO A 14 4.71 -13.55 -15.47
C PRO A 14 4.01 -14.76 -14.86
N ALA A 15 2.95 -15.25 -15.52
CA ALA A 15 2.38 -16.56 -15.21
C ALA A 15 3.45 -17.66 -15.30
N ARG A 16 3.48 -18.57 -14.32
CA ARG A 16 4.36 -19.74 -14.31
C ARG A 16 3.65 -20.94 -13.66
N GLU A 17 4.14 -22.15 -13.92
CA GLU A 17 3.56 -23.38 -13.36
C GLU A 17 3.79 -23.49 -11.85
N THR A 18 5.00 -23.14 -11.38
CA THR A 18 5.31 -23.15 -9.95
C THR A 18 4.90 -21.82 -9.34
N ALA A 19 4.11 -21.86 -8.27
CA ALA A 19 3.65 -20.66 -7.58
C ALA A 19 4.83 -19.82 -7.05
N TYR A 20 4.69 -18.49 -7.10
CA TYR A 20 5.62 -17.55 -6.48
C TYR A 20 5.56 -17.69 -4.96
N THR A 21 6.72 -17.70 -4.35
CA THR A 21 6.93 -17.70 -2.89
C THR A 21 7.22 -16.28 -2.40
N PRO A 22 7.13 -15.99 -1.10
CA PRO A 22 7.58 -14.71 -0.54
C PRO A 22 9.05 -14.38 -0.86
N ASP A 23 9.92 -15.39 -0.92
CA ASP A 23 11.33 -15.18 -1.27
C ASP A 23 11.52 -14.80 -2.74
N ASP A 24 10.74 -15.36 -3.65
CA ASP A 24 10.71 -14.94 -5.07
C ASP A 24 10.33 -13.46 -5.18
N ILE A 25 9.31 -13.02 -4.40
CA ILE A 25 8.88 -11.63 -4.40
C ILE A 25 9.96 -10.72 -3.81
N ARG A 26 10.56 -11.11 -2.69
CA ARG A 26 11.64 -10.34 -2.07
C ARG A 26 12.81 -10.13 -3.03
N ALA A 27 13.15 -11.15 -3.80
CA ALA A 27 14.18 -11.07 -4.85
C ALA A 27 13.77 -10.20 -6.05
N ALA A 28 12.47 -10.07 -6.32
CA ALA A 28 11.96 -9.29 -7.45
C ALA A 28 11.70 -7.82 -7.11
N VAL A 29 11.61 -7.46 -5.82
CA VAL A 29 11.42 -6.07 -5.37
C VAL A 29 12.73 -5.29 -5.50
N SER A 30 12.67 -4.11 -6.11
CA SER A 30 13.81 -3.19 -6.22
C SER A 30 13.84 -2.14 -5.13
N ALA A 31 12.68 -1.77 -4.58
CA ALA A 31 12.58 -0.74 -3.56
C ALA A 31 11.33 -0.88 -2.71
N MET A 32 11.44 -0.38 -1.48
CA MET A 32 10.33 -0.10 -0.57
C MET A 32 10.05 1.40 -0.58
N ILE A 33 8.78 1.77 -0.46
CA ILE A 33 8.30 3.16 -0.60
C ILE A 33 7.36 3.46 0.55
N VAL A 34 7.59 4.57 1.25
CA VAL A 34 6.57 5.13 2.15
C VAL A 34 5.49 5.78 1.29
N ALA A 35 4.23 5.46 1.54
CA ALA A 35 3.13 5.93 0.72
C ALA A 35 1.94 6.42 1.55
N ILE A 36 1.12 7.26 0.93
CA ILE A 36 -0.19 7.68 1.44
C ILE A 36 -1.23 7.24 0.43
N GLU A 37 -2.17 6.39 0.85
CA GLU A 37 -3.36 6.13 0.06
C GLU A 37 -4.39 7.23 0.31
N ILE A 38 -4.89 7.82 -0.78
CA ILE A 38 -6.03 8.73 -0.75
C ILE A 38 -7.28 7.88 -0.92
N VAL A 39 -8.07 7.86 0.14
CA VAL A 39 -9.33 7.12 0.19
C VAL A 39 -10.47 8.08 -0.11
N GLU A 40 -11.10 7.92 -1.26
CA GLU A 40 -12.27 8.69 -1.68
C GLU A 40 -13.25 7.79 -2.42
N SER A 41 -14.47 7.69 -1.89
CA SER A 41 -15.50 6.85 -2.47
C SER A 41 -16.39 7.62 -3.43
N ARG A 42 -16.74 6.99 -4.57
CA ARG A 42 -17.78 7.43 -5.47
C ARG A 42 -19.20 7.14 -4.95
N LEU A 43 -19.30 6.49 -3.77
CA LEU A 43 -20.56 6.11 -3.14
C LEU A 43 -20.95 7.09 -2.03
N GLN A 44 -22.18 7.62 -2.09
CA GLN A 44 -22.67 8.66 -1.17
C GLN A 44 -22.65 8.25 0.30
N ASP A 45 -22.98 7.00 0.60
CA ASP A 45 -23.12 6.50 1.97
C ASP A 45 -21.88 5.76 2.52
N TRP A 46 -20.75 5.81 1.80
CA TRP A 46 -19.51 5.22 2.30
C TRP A 46 -19.08 5.88 3.64
N PRO A 47 -18.58 5.13 4.63
CA PRO A 47 -18.25 3.71 4.64
C PRO A 47 -19.39 2.75 5.03
N LYS A 48 -20.62 3.20 5.09
CA LYS A 48 -21.81 2.41 5.52
C LYS A 48 -22.47 1.63 4.38
N THR A 49 -21.88 1.64 3.20
CA THR A 49 -22.38 0.92 2.04
C THR A 49 -22.20 -0.59 2.18
N ASP A 50 -23.01 -1.37 1.42
CA ASP A 50 -22.81 -2.81 1.31
C ASP A 50 -21.37 -3.11 0.84
N PRO A 51 -20.67 -4.09 1.44
CA PRO A 51 -19.29 -4.43 1.08
C PRO A 51 -19.07 -4.75 -0.41
N LEU A 52 -20.07 -5.30 -1.10
CA LEU A 52 -19.98 -5.56 -2.54
C LEU A 52 -19.92 -4.27 -3.35
N TRP A 53 -20.64 -3.23 -2.96
CA TRP A 53 -20.54 -1.91 -3.58
C TRP A 53 -19.18 -1.27 -3.32
N ALA A 54 -18.66 -1.37 -2.10
CA ALA A 54 -17.33 -0.89 -1.78
C ALA A 54 -16.26 -1.61 -2.63
N LEU A 55 -16.38 -2.93 -2.81
CA LEU A 55 -15.50 -3.70 -3.68
C LEU A 55 -15.59 -3.25 -5.15
N MET A 56 -16.79 -2.97 -5.67
CA MET A 56 -16.99 -2.42 -7.02
C MET A 56 -16.40 -1.01 -7.18
N ASP A 57 -16.33 -0.25 -6.09
CA ASP A 57 -15.73 1.08 -6.01
C ASP A 57 -14.22 1.02 -5.66
N PHE A 58 -13.56 -0.08 -5.98
CA PHE A 58 -12.13 -0.32 -5.73
C PHE A 58 -11.73 -0.15 -4.25
N GLN A 59 -12.63 -0.48 -3.30
CA GLN A 59 -12.44 -0.26 -1.85
C GLN A 59 -12.21 1.22 -1.51
N ALA A 60 -12.84 2.13 -2.27
CA ALA A 60 -12.69 3.58 -2.16
C ALA A 60 -11.26 4.09 -2.46
N ASN A 61 -10.45 3.31 -3.15
CA ASN A 61 -9.14 3.78 -3.62
C ASN A 61 -9.34 4.89 -4.66
N ASP A 62 -8.62 6.01 -4.46
CA ASP A 62 -8.52 7.10 -5.43
C ASP A 62 -7.11 7.17 -6.02
N SER A 63 -6.13 7.45 -5.18
CA SER A 63 -4.76 7.66 -5.62
C SER A 63 -3.74 7.27 -4.55
N LEU A 64 -2.48 7.12 -4.98
CA LEU A 64 -1.35 6.80 -4.11
C LEU A 64 -0.28 7.86 -4.24
N VAL A 65 0.04 8.53 -3.13
CA VAL A 65 1.15 9.48 -3.04
C VAL A 65 2.40 8.71 -2.62
N LEU A 66 3.42 8.73 -3.45
CA LEU A 66 4.70 8.07 -3.19
C LEU A 66 5.68 9.06 -2.55
N GLY A 67 6.23 8.68 -1.41
CA GLY A 67 7.23 9.43 -0.66
C GLY A 67 8.64 8.86 -0.81
N THR A 68 9.33 8.71 0.32
CA THR A 68 10.71 8.18 0.36
C THR A 68 10.75 6.78 -0.22
N GLU A 69 11.65 6.56 -1.17
CA GLU A 69 11.96 5.27 -1.77
C GLU A 69 13.37 4.84 -1.34
N MET A 70 13.52 3.58 -0.90
CA MET A 70 14.77 3.03 -0.42
C MET A 70 14.87 1.52 -0.69
N PRO A 71 16.08 0.91 -0.68
CA PRO A 71 16.20 -0.54 -0.68
C PRO A 71 15.45 -1.16 0.49
N VAL A 72 14.89 -2.36 0.29
CA VAL A 72 14.26 -3.10 1.41
C VAL A 72 15.32 -3.46 2.44
N PRO A 73 15.17 -3.06 3.72
CA PRO A 73 16.11 -3.45 4.76
C PRO A 73 16.11 -4.97 5.00
N ASP A 74 17.28 -5.57 5.18
CA ASP A 74 17.41 -7.02 5.40
C ASP A 74 16.72 -7.50 6.69
N ALA A 75 16.66 -6.66 7.71
CA ALA A 75 16.12 -6.98 9.04
C ALA A 75 14.84 -6.21 9.38
N LEU A 76 14.00 -5.90 8.40
CA LEU A 76 12.75 -5.21 8.65
C LEU A 76 11.72 -6.15 9.30
N ASP A 77 11.26 -5.76 10.49
CA ASP A 77 10.19 -6.43 11.22
C ASP A 77 8.93 -5.55 11.22
N PHE A 78 7.96 -5.92 10.40
CA PHE A 78 6.68 -5.20 10.28
C PHE A 78 5.85 -5.24 11.57
N SER A 79 6.05 -6.22 12.44
CA SER A 79 5.33 -6.33 13.71
C SER A 79 5.77 -5.32 14.77
N THR A 80 6.92 -4.70 14.58
CA THR A 80 7.51 -3.71 15.51
C THR A 80 7.77 -2.36 14.85
N GLN A 81 7.43 -2.19 13.56
CA GLN A 81 7.64 -0.94 12.85
C GLN A 81 6.70 0.14 13.36
N PRO A 82 7.21 1.28 13.85
CA PRO A 82 6.36 2.41 14.22
C PRO A 82 5.86 3.15 12.98
N VAL A 83 4.69 3.78 13.13
CA VAL A 83 4.05 4.64 12.12
C VAL A 83 3.47 5.89 12.79
N ARG A 84 3.57 7.04 12.12
CA ARG A 84 2.98 8.31 12.55
C ARG A 84 2.25 8.97 11.38
N LEU A 85 1.10 9.55 11.68
CA LEU A 85 0.38 10.45 10.80
C LEU A 85 0.31 11.82 11.46
N LEU A 86 0.70 12.86 10.75
CA LEU A 86 0.63 14.24 11.20
C LEU A 86 -0.29 15.05 10.28
N PHE A 87 -1.09 15.95 10.88
CA PHE A 87 -1.84 16.99 10.19
C PHE A 87 -1.34 18.36 10.68
N ASP A 88 -0.84 19.20 9.77
CA ASP A 88 -0.28 20.52 10.08
C ASP A 88 0.73 20.47 11.25
N ASP A 89 1.64 19.49 11.21
CA ASP A 89 2.65 19.17 12.23
C ASP A 89 2.11 18.63 13.58
N ALA A 90 0.80 18.49 13.75
CA ALA A 90 0.20 17.84 14.92
C ALA A 90 0.03 16.34 14.68
N VAL A 91 0.43 15.52 15.67
CA VAL A 91 0.26 14.06 15.58
C VAL A 91 -1.24 13.73 15.63
N ALA A 92 -1.76 13.17 14.55
CA ALA A 92 -3.12 12.67 14.43
C ALA A 92 -3.24 11.18 14.76
N PHE A 93 -2.17 10.41 14.51
CA PHE A 93 -2.07 9.00 14.85
C PHE A 93 -0.61 8.61 15.08
N GLU A 94 -0.36 7.77 16.06
CA GLU A 94 0.95 7.16 16.32
C GLU A 94 0.76 5.80 16.97
N ASP A 95 1.39 4.76 16.41
CA ASP A 95 1.35 3.41 16.98
C ASP A 95 2.53 2.58 16.44
N THR A 96 2.61 1.31 16.86
CA THR A 96 3.68 0.39 16.47
C THR A 96 3.09 -0.96 16.08
N GLY A 97 3.54 -1.50 14.94
CA GLY A 97 3.17 -2.85 14.48
C GLY A 97 1.69 -3.00 14.13
N THR A 98 1.04 -1.94 13.67
CA THR A 98 -0.41 -1.92 13.41
C THR A 98 -0.82 -2.58 12.09
N PHE A 99 0.14 -2.97 11.25
CA PHE A 99 -0.17 -3.64 10.01
C PHE A 99 -0.77 -5.03 10.25
N GLY A 100 -2.07 -5.17 10.00
CA GLY A 100 -2.82 -6.42 10.22
C GLY A 100 -2.56 -7.52 9.19
N GLY A 101 -1.85 -7.25 8.12
CA GLY A 101 -1.62 -8.17 7.00
C GLY A 101 -0.47 -9.18 7.23
N GLY A 102 0.26 -9.09 8.32
CA GLY A 102 1.43 -9.94 8.60
C GLY A 102 2.63 -9.60 7.72
N ASP A 103 3.23 -10.57 7.07
CA ASP A 103 4.33 -10.32 6.13
C ASP A 103 3.77 -9.88 4.76
N PRO A 104 4.03 -8.63 4.31
CA PRO A 104 3.53 -8.13 3.02
C PRO A 104 4.05 -8.93 1.82
N PHE A 105 5.17 -9.60 1.92
CA PHE A 105 5.68 -10.46 0.84
C PHE A 105 4.81 -11.71 0.62
N VAL A 106 4.10 -12.19 1.66
CA VAL A 106 3.09 -13.25 1.52
C VAL A 106 1.90 -12.74 0.70
N LEU A 107 1.43 -11.51 0.98
CA LEU A 107 0.30 -10.90 0.24
C LEU A 107 0.69 -10.64 -1.22
N MET A 108 1.91 -10.16 -1.46
CA MET A 108 2.42 -9.92 -2.81
C MET A 108 2.61 -11.23 -3.59
N ALA A 109 3.05 -12.32 -2.94
CA ALA A 109 3.13 -13.65 -3.57
C ALA A 109 1.75 -14.14 -3.99
N TRP A 110 0.74 -13.96 -3.13
CA TRP A 110 -0.65 -14.24 -3.49
C TRP A 110 -1.08 -13.42 -4.71
N LEU A 111 -0.80 -12.11 -4.73
CA LEU A 111 -1.13 -11.22 -5.84
C LEU A 111 -0.45 -11.67 -7.14
N ALA A 112 0.85 -11.99 -7.11
CA ALA A 112 1.61 -12.44 -8.28
C ALA A 112 1.03 -13.74 -8.87
N ASN A 113 0.61 -14.67 -8.03
CA ASN A 113 -0.03 -15.92 -8.46
C ASN A 113 -1.46 -15.71 -8.97
N HIS A 114 -2.18 -14.72 -8.46
CA HIS A 114 -3.55 -14.40 -8.84
C HIS A 114 -3.65 -13.53 -10.11
N ALA A 115 -2.75 -12.57 -10.26
CA ALA A 115 -2.84 -11.55 -11.31
C ALA A 115 -2.96 -12.11 -12.75
N PRO A 116 -2.23 -13.17 -13.14
CA PRO A 116 -2.35 -13.73 -14.49
C PRO A 116 -3.73 -14.32 -14.82
N GLY A 117 -4.47 -14.75 -13.80
CA GLY A 117 -5.83 -15.30 -13.95
C GLY A 117 -6.94 -14.24 -14.09
N ARG A 118 -6.61 -12.96 -13.97
CA ARG A 118 -7.59 -11.87 -14.08
C ARG A 118 -8.22 -11.81 -15.47
N THR A 119 -9.45 -11.25 -15.52
CA THR A 119 -10.21 -11.06 -16.76
C THR A 119 -10.12 -9.60 -17.24
N GLY A 120 -10.73 -9.31 -18.39
CA GLY A 120 -10.76 -7.95 -18.94
C GLY A 120 -9.40 -7.50 -19.47
N SER A 121 -9.11 -6.22 -19.33
CA SER A 121 -7.87 -5.58 -19.84
C SER A 121 -6.58 -6.07 -19.17
N LEU A 122 -6.70 -6.69 -17.99
CA LEU A 122 -5.57 -7.25 -17.24
C LEU A 122 -5.38 -8.75 -17.46
N LYS A 123 -6.15 -9.37 -18.37
CA LYS A 123 -6.08 -10.81 -18.64
C LYS A 123 -4.66 -11.22 -19.03
N GLY A 124 -4.09 -12.16 -18.27
CA GLY A 124 -2.76 -12.73 -18.52
C GLY A 124 -1.58 -11.77 -18.25
N ARG A 125 -1.85 -10.56 -17.76
CA ARG A 125 -0.78 -9.55 -17.63
C ARG A 125 0.32 -9.94 -16.64
N GLY A 126 0.02 -10.59 -15.54
CA GLY A 126 0.99 -10.74 -14.46
C GLY A 126 1.41 -9.36 -13.88
N LEU A 127 2.39 -9.34 -13.00
CA LEU A 127 3.01 -8.12 -12.51
C LEU A 127 4.26 -7.80 -13.34
N LYS A 128 4.60 -6.52 -13.45
CA LYS A 128 5.69 -6.02 -14.30
C LYS A 128 6.73 -5.24 -13.49
N ALA A 129 7.96 -5.25 -13.98
CA ALA A 129 8.98 -4.33 -13.51
C ALA A 129 8.47 -2.88 -13.59
N GLY A 130 8.68 -2.13 -12.50
CA GLY A 130 8.15 -0.78 -12.33
C GLY A 130 6.75 -0.68 -11.72
N ASP A 131 5.97 -1.77 -11.68
CA ASP A 131 4.70 -1.76 -10.95
C ASP A 131 4.96 -1.46 -9.47
N VAL A 132 4.09 -0.61 -8.88
CA VAL A 132 4.07 -0.33 -7.44
C VAL A 132 2.89 -1.08 -6.84
N VAL A 133 3.17 -1.83 -5.78
CA VAL A 133 2.16 -2.60 -5.04
C VAL A 133 2.12 -2.07 -3.62
N THR A 134 0.97 -1.53 -3.21
CA THR A 134 0.71 -1.17 -1.82
C THR A 134 0.11 -2.36 -1.08
N THR A 135 0.28 -2.43 0.24
CA THR A 135 0.04 -3.66 0.98
C THR A 135 -1.07 -3.57 2.01
N GLY A 136 -1.59 -2.39 2.26
CA GLY A 136 -2.69 -2.14 3.17
C GLY A 136 -2.35 -1.17 4.29
N SER A 137 -3.39 -0.68 4.93
CA SER A 137 -3.36 0.40 5.91
C SER A 137 -2.62 0.05 7.20
N TRP A 138 -1.86 1.01 7.71
CA TRP A 138 -1.20 0.95 9.03
C TRP A 138 -1.94 1.73 10.11
N ASN A 139 -2.87 2.59 9.75
CA ASN A 139 -3.51 3.52 10.68
C ASN A 139 -5.04 3.57 10.53
N GLY A 140 -5.61 2.81 9.58
CA GLY A 140 -7.00 2.98 9.18
C GLY A 140 -7.28 4.32 8.50
N VAL A 141 -8.55 4.59 8.20
CA VAL A 141 -8.94 5.81 7.48
C VAL A 141 -8.95 7.01 8.40
N HIS A 142 -8.19 8.05 8.04
CA HIS A 142 -8.23 9.37 8.68
C HIS A 142 -8.70 10.43 7.68
N PHE A 143 -9.53 11.35 8.18
CA PHE A 143 -10.10 12.43 7.37
C PHE A 143 -9.37 13.74 7.63
N ALA A 144 -8.97 14.43 6.57
CA ALA A 144 -8.39 15.75 6.61
C ALA A 144 -9.33 16.79 5.98
N LYS A 145 -9.17 18.06 6.36
CA LYS A 145 -9.89 19.18 5.75
C LYS A 145 -9.11 19.71 4.56
N ALA A 146 -9.80 20.40 3.64
CA ALA A 146 -9.14 21.17 2.59
C ALA A 146 -8.09 22.12 3.18
N GLY A 147 -6.95 22.23 2.52
CA GLY A 147 -5.80 23.01 2.96
C GLY A 147 -4.85 22.31 3.94
N THR A 148 -5.26 21.20 4.58
CA THR A 148 -4.42 20.46 5.53
C THR A 148 -3.18 19.91 4.86
N LYS A 149 -2.02 20.12 5.47
CA LYS A 149 -0.80 19.38 5.14
C LYS A 149 -0.79 18.06 5.91
N ALA A 150 -0.57 16.97 5.19
CA ALA A 150 -0.50 15.65 5.79
C ALA A 150 0.89 15.06 5.56
N ARG A 151 1.43 14.43 6.59
CA ARG A 151 2.67 13.68 6.56
C ARG A 151 2.49 12.32 7.19
N VAL A 152 2.95 11.30 6.50
CA VAL A 152 3.13 9.95 7.04
C VAL A 152 4.61 9.72 7.25
N GLU A 153 4.96 9.24 8.43
CA GLU A 153 6.33 8.87 8.79
C GLU A 153 6.38 7.41 9.21
N PHE A 154 7.36 6.68 8.68
CA PHE A 154 7.79 5.41 9.21
C PHE A 154 9.22 5.58 9.72
N PRO A 155 9.43 5.78 11.02
CA PRO A 155 10.73 6.00 11.61
C PRO A 155 11.77 4.95 11.18
N GLY A 156 12.89 5.40 10.64
CA GLY A 156 13.93 4.55 10.05
C GLY A 156 13.71 4.17 8.58
N LEU A 157 12.50 4.40 8.02
CA LEU A 157 12.19 4.05 6.63
C LEU A 157 11.88 5.28 5.76
N GLY A 158 11.50 6.41 6.37
CA GLY A 158 11.26 7.66 5.65
C GLY A 158 9.86 8.22 5.83
N GLN A 159 9.43 9.03 4.87
CA GLN A 159 8.16 9.76 4.94
C GLN A 159 7.53 10.00 3.57
N ALA A 160 6.23 10.31 3.58
CA ALA A 160 5.48 10.86 2.46
C ALA A 160 4.71 12.10 2.91
N ASP A 161 4.70 13.12 2.07
CA ASP A 161 4.05 14.41 2.34
C ASP A 161 3.05 14.74 1.23
N MET A 162 1.93 15.36 1.62
CA MET A 162 0.95 15.91 0.68
C MET A 162 0.21 17.10 1.29
N GLN A 163 -0.51 17.83 0.45
CA GLN A 163 -1.44 18.86 0.89
C GLN A 163 -2.77 18.68 0.17
N PHE A 164 -3.85 18.68 0.93
CA PHE A 164 -5.20 18.67 0.38
C PHE A 164 -5.53 20.05 -0.20
N GLY A 165 -6.05 20.06 -1.44
CA GLY A 165 -6.50 21.28 -2.14
C GLY A 165 -7.83 21.81 -1.65
#